data_3e693dbaf0bd0de468db884adeadc094
#
_entry.id   3e693dbaf0bd0de468db884adeadc094
#
_cell.length_a   1.000
_cell.length_b   1.000
_cell.length_c   1.000
_cell.angle_alpha   90.00
_cell.angle_beta   90.00
_cell.angle_gamma   90.00
#
_symmetry.space_group_name_H-M   'P 1'
#
loop_
_entity.id
_entity.type
_entity.pdbx_description
1 polymer ?
#
loop_
_entity_poly.entity_id
_entity_poly.type
_entity_poly.pdbx_seq_one_letter_code
_entity_poly.pdbx_strand_id
1 'polypeptide(L)'
;MTLRRHRLYHRGVKYRRAGRLAWEWSEIGFGMWGMAGWTESDDRESMAGLHRSVELGCTFYDTAWAYGAGKSERMLGELLRAHGDKRLFVATKIPPKNLKWTGLDGIPLDAVFPAEHVREYTARSLENLGIDTIDLQQFHAWNDAWGGDERWQRVVSDLKAEGLVRAFGISVNRWEPANVLRALETGLVDCVQVVYNIFEQAPEDVLFPACQERGIAVIARVPFDEGSLTGTLTAGMTWPEGDFRNLYFTPENLRETLARVEPLGACVPPGMDLPELALRFILEHPAVTTTIPGMRRTRNVERNMRASDGRPLPPEVHRSLRGHRWNRTALIV
;
A
#
# COMPACT_ATOMS: atom_id res chain seq x y z
N MET A 1 29.82 22.97 8.22
CA MET A 1 28.78 23.93 7.81
C MET A 1 27.53 23.14 7.44
N THR A 2 26.65 22.96 8.43
CA THR A 2 25.49 22.04 8.34
C THR A 2 24.36 22.76 7.66
N LEU A 3 24.08 22.43 6.41
CA LEU A 3 22.92 22.93 5.68
C LEU A 3 21.63 22.42 6.36
N ARG A 4 21.00 23.27 7.15
CA ARG A 4 19.62 23.09 7.56
C ARG A 4 18.74 23.22 6.30
N ARG A 5 18.38 22.07 5.68
CA ARG A 5 17.34 22.06 4.67
C ARG A 5 16.03 22.49 5.32
N HIS A 6 15.48 23.61 4.88
CA HIS A 6 14.15 24.08 5.28
C HIS A 6 13.11 23.00 4.95
N ARG A 7 12.57 22.39 5.99
CA ARG A 7 11.38 21.52 5.88
C ARG A 7 10.17 22.42 5.61
N LEU A 8 9.74 22.52 4.37
CA LEU A 8 8.42 23.07 4.04
C LEU A 8 7.37 21.98 4.32
N TYR A 9 6.99 21.81 5.59
CA TYR A 9 5.81 21.01 5.91
C TYR A 9 4.56 21.83 5.53
N HIS A 10 3.72 21.26 4.69
CA HIS A 10 2.39 21.81 4.45
C HIS A 10 1.58 21.79 5.75
N ARG A 11 0.95 22.89 6.09
CA ARG A 11 0.04 22.96 7.25
C ARG A 11 -1.09 21.97 7.01
N GLY A 12 -1.12 20.87 7.78
CA GLY A 12 -2.22 19.91 7.79
C GLY A 12 -1.84 18.44 7.58
N VAL A 13 -0.74 18.09 6.90
CA VAL A 13 -0.34 16.68 6.70
C VAL A 13 0.73 16.28 7.71
N LYS A 14 0.55 15.10 8.31
CA LYS A 14 1.52 14.48 9.23
C LYS A 14 2.48 13.58 8.48
N TYR A 15 3.68 13.45 9.05
CA TYR A 15 4.74 12.58 8.53
C TYR A 15 5.17 11.60 9.62
N ARG A 16 5.50 10.37 9.22
CA ARG A 16 5.94 9.33 10.14
C ARG A 16 7.28 8.77 9.70
N ARG A 17 8.12 8.44 10.68
CA ARG A 17 9.40 7.80 10.42
C ARG A 17 9.16 6.40 9.82
N ALA A 18 9.85 6.10 8.74
CA ALA A 18 9.78 4.81 8.04
C ALA A 18 10.66 3.75 8.76
N GLY A 19 10.20 3.29 9.91
CA GLY A 19 10.90 2.30 10.71
C GLY A 19 12.35 2.73 11.01
N ARG A 20 13.31 1.84 10.72
CA ARG A 20 14.77 2.08 10.88
C ARG A 20 15.37 2.94 9.75
N LEU A 21 14.63 3.16 8.66
CA LEU A 21 15.07 4.04 7.59
C LEU A 21 15.11 5.49 8.07
N ALA A 22 16.08 6.26 7.58
CA ALA A 22 16.22 7.68 7.91
C ALA A 22 15.25 8.57 7.10
N TRP A 23 14.04 8.06 6.81
CA TRP A 23 13.04 8.71 5.99
C TRP A 23 11.78 9.04 6.79
N GLU A 24 11.11 10.11 6.38
CA GLU A 24 9.78 10.47 6.86
C GLU A 24 8.82 10.47 5.68
N TRP A 25 7.82 9.61 5.74
CA TRP A 25 6.76 9.52 4.73
C TRP A 25 5.50 10.26 5.21
N SER A 26 4.77 10.87 4.28
CA SER A 26 3.40 11.29 4.59
C SER A 26 2.59 10.08 5.07
N GLU A 27 1.85 10.23 6.17
CA GLU A 27 1.07 9.10 6.73
C GLU A 27 -0.11 8.68 5.83
N ILE A 28 -0.46 9.53 4.86
CA ILE A 28 -1.27 9.18 3.70
C ILE A 28 -0.36 9.25 2.46
N GLY A 29 -0.07 8.10 1.89
CA GLY A 29 0.60 7.93 0.61
C GLY A 29 -0.42 7.80 -0.52
N PHE A 30 0.07 7.73 -1.75
CA PHE A 30 -0.74 7.60 -2.95
C PHE A 30 -0.67 6.18 -3.51
N GLY A 31 -1.78 5.43 -3.48
CA GLY A 31 -1.90 4.11 -4.11
C GLY A 31 -2.27 4.25 -5.59
N MET A 32 -1.41 3.73 -6.47
CA MET A 32 -1.52 3.94 -7.92
C MET A 32 -2.13 2.75 -8.69
N TRP A 33 -2.66 1.75 -8.00
CA TRP A 33 -3.24 0.58 -8.66
C TRP A 33 -4.35 0.94 -9.65
N GLY A 34 -5.27 1.83 -9.27
CA GLY A 34 -6.42 2.22 -10.09
C GLY A 34 -6.12 3.14 -11.28
N MET A 35 -4.84 3.47 -11.57
CA MET A 35 -4.48 4.43 -12.62
C MET A 35 -4.17 3.78 -13.97
N ALA A 36 -3.89 2.50 -14.00
CA ALA A 36 -3.40 1.81 -15.18
C ALA A 36 -4.38 0.76 -15.67
N GLY A 37 -5.26 1.14 -16.58
CA GLY A 37 -6.12 0.18 -17.28
C GLY A 37 -7.39 -0.24 -16.55
N TRP A 38 -7.75 0.45 -15.47
CA TRP A 38 -9.05 0.26 -14.84
C TRP A 38 -10.16 0.84 -15.70
N THR A 39 -11.31 0.18 -15.67
CA THR A 39 -12.55 0.69 -16.25
C THR A 39 -12.80 2.11 -15.73
N GLU A 40 -13.10 3.03 -16.64
CA GLU A 40 -13.33 4.46 -16.35
C GLU A 40 -12.08 5.22 -15.80
N SER A 41 -10.85 4.75 -16.02
CA SER A 41 -9.69 5.56 -15.72
C SER A 41 -9.42 6.57 -16.84
N ASP A 42 -9.32 7.83 -16.48
CA ASP A 42 -8.88 8.93 -17.34
C ASP A 42 -7.46 9.34 -16.90
N ASP A 43 -6.50 9.26 -17.84
CA ASP A 43 -5.09 9.53 -17.54
C ASP A 43 -4.87 11.00 -17.16
N ARG A 44 -5.61 11.93 -17.79
CA ARG A 44 -5.51 13.36 -17.52
C ARG A 44 -6.04 13.69 -16.11
N GLU A 45 -7.19 13.13 -15.74
CA GLU A 45 -7.74 13.27 -14.39
C GLU A 45 -6.82 12.65 -13.35
N SER A 46 -6.25 11.47 -13.67
CA SER A 46 -5.31 10.76 -12.81
C SER A 46 -4.02 11.56 -12.58
N MET A 47 -3.44 12.16 -13.64
CA MET A 47 -2.28 13.04 -13.50
C MET A 47 -2.60 14.30 -12.71
N ALA A 48 -3.75 14.92 -12.92
CA ALA A 48 -4.19 16.06 -12.10
C ALA A 48 -4.30 15.69 -10.61
N GLY A 49 -4.81 14.48 -10.29
CA GLY A 49 -4.82 13.95 -8.92
C GLY A 49 -3.42 13.77 -8.33
N LEU A 50 -2.47 13.25 -9.11
CA LEU A 50 -1.07 13.11 -8.68
C LEU A 50 -0.44 14.47 -8.36
N HIS A 51 -0.54 15.46 -9.26
CA HIS A 51 -0.04 16.81 -9.00
C HIS A 51 -0.68 17.43 -7.75
N ARG A 52 -2.00 17.29 -7.63
CA ARG A 52 -2.73 17.81 -6.46
C ARG A 52 -2.25 17.17 -5.16
N SER A 53 -1.91 15.89 -5.16
CA SER A 53 -1.38 15.21 -3.96
C SER A 53 -0.04 15.79 -3.51
N VAL A 54 0.85 16.12 -4.45
CA VAL A 54 2.14 16.80 -4.14
C VAL A 54 1.89 18.17 -3.53
N GLU A 55 0.94 18.94 -4.07
CA GLU A 55 0.57 20.25 -3.53
C GLU A 55 0.03 20.16 -2.09
N LEU A 56 -0.66 19.07 -1.76
CA LEU A 56 -1.20 18.81 -0.42
C LEU A 56 -0.20 18.16 0.53
N GLY A 57 1.04 17.90 0.08
CA GLY A 57 2.11 17.39 0.93
C GLY A 57 2.26 15.87 0.94
N CYS A 58 1.65 15.13 0.03
CA CYS A 58 1.94 13.72 -0.16
C CYS A 58 3.40 13.55 -0.63
N THR A 59 4.14 12.66 0.04
CA THR A 59 5.54 12.39 -0.29
C THR A 59 5.81 10.93 -0.63
N PHE A 60 4.84 10.03 -0.46
CA PHE A 60 5.01 8.60 -0.68
C PHE A 60 4.06 8.10 -1.77
N TYR A 61 4.60 7.43 -2.79
CA TYR A 61 3.89 6.94 -3.97
C TYR A 61 4.15 5.45 -4.13
N ASP A 62 3.08 4.64 -4.10
CA ASP A 62 3.13 3.18 -4.27
C ASP A 62 2.57 2.78 -5.63
N THR A 63 3.43 2.23 -6.46
CA THR A 63 3.10 1.66 -7.78
C THR A 63 3.53 0.20 -7.87
N ALA A 64 3.44 -0.40 -9.04
CA ALA A 64 4.00 -1.71 -9.38
C ALA A 64 4.17 -1.83 -10.89
N TRP A 65 5.15 -2.62 -11.34
CA TRP A 65 5.28 -2.94 -12.76
C TRP A 65 4.01 -3.58 -13.34
N ALA A 66 3.36 -4.46 -12.56
CA ALA A 66 2.13 -5.14 -12.95
C ALA A 66 0.94 -4.19 -13.20
N TYR A 67 1.00 -2.94 -12.73
CA TYR A 67 -0.08 -1.98 -12.95
C TYR A 67 -0.01 -1.42 -14.37
N GLY A 68 -0.73 -2.09 -15.28
CA GLY A 68 -0.76 -1.77 -16.70
C GLY A 68 0.58 -1.96 -17.40
N ALA A 69 1.34 -3.02 -17.06
CA ALA A 69 2.64 -3.35 -17.65
C ALA A 69 3.58 -2.12 -17.69
N GLY A 70 3.80 -1.53 -16.52
CA GLY A 70 4.67 -0.37 -16.32
C GLY A 70 4.01 0.99 -16.63
N LYS A 71 2.74 1.04 -17.08
CA LYS A 71 2.06 2.32 -17.34
C LYS A 71 2.01 3.19 -16.08
N SER A 72 1.65 2.61 -14.93
CA SER A 72 1.58 3.34 -13.66
C SER A 72 2.96 3.87 -13.23
N GLU A 73 4.02 3.12 -13.46
CA GLU A 73 5.41 3.58 -13.21
C GLU A 73 5.79 4.75 -14.11
N ARG A 74 5.46 4.71 -15.41
CA ARG A 74 5.72 5.83 -16.33
C ARG A 74 4.98 7.10 -15.93
N MET A 75 3.71 7.00 -15.50
CA MET A 75 2.96 8.14 -14.96
C MET A 75 3.63 8.72 -13.71
N LEU A 76 4.13 7.86 -12.82
CA LEU A 76 4.91 8.32 -11.66
C LEU A 76 6.22 8.99 -12.10
N GLY A 77 6.92 8.46 -13.10
CA GLY A 77 8.11 9.07 -13.68
C GLY A 77 7.86 10.49 -14.23
N GLU A 78 6.71 10.73 -14.86
CA GLU A 78 6.28 12.06 -15.29
C GLU A 78 6.10 13.00 -14.10
N LEU A 79 5.45 12.54 -13.03
CA LEU A 79 5.28 13.32 -11.80
C LEU A 79 6.64 13.69 -11.17
N LEU A 80 7.56 12.72 -11.08
CA LEU A 80 8.90 12.95 -10.51
C LEU A 80 9.68 14.01 -11.28
N ARG A 81 9.64 13.96 -12.62
CA ARG A 81 10.28 14.99 -13.47
C ARG A 81 9.66 16.36 -13.27
N ALA A 82 8.34 16.43 -13.15
CA ALA A 82 7.62 17.70 -12.95
C ALA A 82 7.88 18.34 -11.57
N HIS A 83 8.28 17.54 -10.57
CA HIS A 83 8.51 17.98 -9.19
C HIS A 83 9.92 17.62 -8.69
N GLY A 84 10.92 17.76 -9.55
CA GLY A 84 12.32 17.42 -9.25
C GLY A 84 12.95 18.22 -8.10
N ASP A 85 12.32 19.33 -7.69
CA ASP A 85 12.68 20.14 -6.51
C ASP A 85 12.22 19.51 -5.18
N LYS A 86 11.34 18.51 -5.21
CA LYS A 86 10.75 17.89 -4.03
C LYS A 86 11.29 16.49 -3.80
N ARG A 87 11.37 16.09 -2.53
CA ARG A 87 11.70 14.72 -2.17
C ARG A 87 10.42 13.88 -2.15
N LEU A 88 10.18 13.16 -3.24
CA LEU A 88 9.12 12.16 -3.35
C LEU A 88 9.73 10.76 -3.22
N PHE A 89 9.11 9.89 -2.43
CA PHE A 89 9.54 8.51 -2.22
C PHE A 89 8.76 7.58 -3.12
N VAL A 90 9.47 6.71 -3.82
CA VAL A 90 8.93 5.74 -4.78
C VAL A 90 9.00 4.34 -4.22
N ALA A 91 7.84 3.69 -4.13
CA ALA A 91 7.73 2.26 -3.90
C ALA A 91 7.18 1.57 -5.16
N THR A 92 7.87 0.53 -5.64
CA THR A 92 7.38 -0.31 -6.73
C THR A 92 7.58 -1.79 -6.43
N LYS A 93 7.07 -2.69 -7.30
CA LYS A 93 6.99 -4.12 -6.99
C LYS A 93 7.36 -4.98 -8.20
N ILE A 94 8.15 -6.03 -7.92
CA ILE A 94 8.49 -7.08 -8.86
C ILE A 94 7.32 -8.06 -8.93
N PRO A 95 6.73 -8.32 -10.11
CA PRO A 95 5.66 -9.29 -10.26
C PRO A 95 6.20 -10.72 -10.11
N PRO A 96 5.38 -11.68 -9.64
CA PRO A 96 5.77 -13.09 -9.68
C PRO A 96 5.90 -13.57 -11.14
N LYS A 97 6.98 -14.28 -11.46
CA LYS A 97 7.26 -14.80 -12.81
C LYS A 97 6.15 -15.72 -13.34
N ASN A 98 5.57 -16.52 -12.46
CA ASN A 98 4.50 -17.46 -12.78
C ASN A 98 3.11 -16.81 -12.78
N LEU A 99 3.01 -15.49 -12.56
CA LEU A 99 1.77 -14.71 -12.49
C LEU A 99 0.76 -15.20 -11.42
N LYS A 100 1.22 -15.97 -10.43
CA LYS A 100 0.40 -16.37 -9.28
C LYS A 100 0.62 -15.41 -8.12
N TRP A 101 -0.46 -14.82 -7.67
CA TRP A 101 -0.45 -13.81 -6.60
C TRP A 101 -0.79 -14.40 -5.22
N THR A 102 -1.42 -15.58 -5.24
CA THR A 102 -1.85 -16.36 -4.07
C THR A 102 -1.62 -17.84 -4.32
N GLY A 103 -1.83 -18.72 -3.32
CA GLY A 103 -1.69 -20.16 -3.48
C GLY A 103 -0.25 -20.57 -3.82
N LEU A 104 0.73 -19.97 -3.14
CA LEU A 104 2.16 -20.21 -3.39
C LEU A 104 2.74 -21.37 -2.59
N ASP A 105 1.91 -22.11 -1.84
CA ASP A 105 2.36 -23.24 -1.04
C ASP A 105 2.95 -24.35 -1.91
N GLY A 106 4.12 -24.85 -1.49
CA GLY A 106 4.85 -25.88 -2.21
C GLY A 106 5.50 -25.40 -3.51
N ILE A 107 5.33 -24.14 -3.92
CA ILE A 107 5.99 -23.59 -5.12
C ILE A 107 7.41 -23.15 -4.75
N PRO A 108 8.47 -23.62 -5.46
CA PRO A 108 9.83 -23.19 -5.18
C PRO A 108 10.06 -21.73 -5.56
N LEU A 109 10.94 -21.04 -4.82
CA LEU A 109 11.29 -19.64 -5.06
C LEU A 109 11.66 -19.33 -6.51
N ASP A 110 12.46 -20.19 -7.15
CA ASP A 110 12.93 -19.97 -8.54
C ASP A 110 11.80 -20.00 -9.59
N ALA A 111 10.66 -20.60 -9.27
CA ALA A 111 9.50 -20.56 -10.15
C ALA A 111 8.77 -19.21 -10.06
N VAL A 112 9.05 -18.40 -9.01
CA VAL A 112 8.34 -17.16 -8.71
C VAL A 112 9.27 -15.95 -8.80
N PHE A 113 10.43 -16.00 -8.15
CA PHE A 113 11.41 -14.90 -8.11
C PHE A 113 12.86 -15.39 -8.35
N PRO A 114 13.18 -16.00 -9.53
CA PRO A 114 14.57 -16.28 -9.85
C PRO A 114 15.38 -14.98 -9.98
N ALA A 115 16.66 -15.05 -9.69
CA ALA A 115 17.53 -13.85 -9.61
C ALA A 115 17.53 -12.99 -10.88
N GLU A 116 17.53 -13.62 -12.06
CA GLU A 116 17.48 -12.91 -13.35
C GLU A 116 16.18 -12.14 -13.51
N HIS A 117 15.04 -12.72 -13.11
CA HIS A 117 13.74 -12.07 -13.17
C HIS A 117 13.68 -10.86 -12.20
N VAL A 118 14.23 -11.01 -10.99
CA VAL A 118 14.31 -9.91 -10.03
C VAL A 118 15.11 -8.74 -10.60
N ARG A 119 16.28 -9.00 -11.17
CA ARG A 119 17.12 -7.98 -11.81
C ARG A 119 16.46 -7.35 -13.03
N GLU A 120 15.87 -8.16 -13.89
CA GLU A 120 15.16 -7.70 -15.10
C GLU A 120 14.05 -6.71 -14.75
N TYR A 121 13.18 -7.08 -13.81
CA TYR A 121 12.05 -6.21 -13.43
C TYR A 121 12.47 -4.98 -12.62
N THR A 122 13.58 -5.06 -11.88
CA THR A 122 14.19 -3.87 -11.27
C THR A 122 14.69 -2.90 -12.36
N ALA A 123 15.39 -3.38 -13.39
CA ALA A 123 15.86 -2.55 -14.50
C ALA A 123 14.68 -1.92 -15.27
N ARG A 124 13.64 -2.70 -15.58
CA ARG A 124 12.42 -2.20 -16.25
C ARG A 124 11.72 -1.12 -15.42
N SER A 125 11.66 -1.27 -14.10
CA SER A 125 11.05 -0.27 -13.21
C SER A 125 11.88 1.01 -13.18
N LEU A 126 13.22 0.93 -13.12
CA LEU A 126 14.11 2.09 -13.22
C LEU A 126 13.90 2.86 -14.53
N GLU A 127 13.82 2.13 -15.67
CA GLU A 127 13.55 2.71 -17.00
C GLU A 127 12.18 3.40 -17.03
N ASN A 128 11.11 2.72 -16.60
CA ASN A 128 9.76 3.29 -16.59
C ASN A 128 9.64 4.54 -15.72
N LEU A 129 10.28 4.54 -14.56
CA LEU A 129 10.28 5.66 -13.61
C LEU A 129 11.21 6.79 -14.07
N GLY A 130 12.22 6.50 -14.92
CA GLY A 130 13.25 7.46 -15.34
C GLY A 130 14.14 7.92 -14.19
N ILE A 131 14.53 7.01 -13.31
CA ILE A 131 15.39 7.26 -12.13
C ILE A 131 16.52 6.24 -12.06
N ASP A 132 17.63 6.60 -11.41
CA ASP A 132 18.81 5.74 -11.26
C ASP A 132 18.71 4.79 -10.06
N THR A 133 17.86 5.10 -9.08
CA THR A 133 17.74 4.33 -7.83
C THR A 133 16.29 4.33 -7.35
N ILE A 134 15.72 3.15 -7.11
CA ILE A 134 14.40 2.96 -6.49
C ILE A 134 14.53 3.12 -4.98
N ASP A 135 13.66 3.91 -4.35
CA ASP A 135 13.66 4.05 -2.89
C ASP A 135 13.27 2.75 -2.19
N LEU A 136 12.14 2.16 -2.57
CA LEU A 136 11.63 0.91 -2.02
C LEU A 136 11.21 -0.06 -3.13
N GLN A 137 11.97 -1.13 -3.32
CA GLN A 137 11.59 -2.24 -4.18
C GLN A 137 10.93 -3.34 -3.34
N GLN A 138 9.87 -3.98 -3.85
CA GLN A 138 9.15 -5.01 -3.11
C GLN A 138 8.93 -6.28 -3.95
N PHE A 139 8.89 -7.45 -3.31
CA PHE A 139 8.23 -8.61 -3.90
C PHE A 139 6.71 -8.41 -3.83
N HIS A 140 6.01 -8.60 -4.96
CA HIS A 140 4.57 -8.34 -5.05
C HIS A 140 3.71 -9.48 -4.50
N ALA A 141 4.30 -10.64 -4.27
CA ALA A 141 3.71 -11.81 -3.62
C ALA A 141 4.78 -12.50 -2.78
N TRP A 142 4.39 -13.30 -1.79
CA TRP A 142 5.35 -13.95 -0.91
C TRP A 142 4.82 -15.26 -0.33
N ASN A 143 5.73 -16.20 -0.09
CA ASN A 143 5.51 -17.34 0.80
C ASN A 143 6.70 -17.45 1.77
N ASP A 144 6.42 -17.46 3.07
CA ASP A 144 7.47 -17.42 4.11
C ASP A 144 8.27 -18.72 4.24
N ALA A 145 7.86 -19.79 3.53
CA ALA A 145 8.72 -20.96 3.34
C ALA A 145 10.06 -20.59 2.67
N TRP A 146 10.08 -19.51 1.88
CA TRP A 146 11.30 -18.97 1.25
C TRP A 146 12.12 -18.06 2.17
N GLY A 147 11.65 -17.73 3.38
CA GLY A 147 12.29 -16.75 4.26
C GLY A 147 13.77 -17.02 4.51
N GLY A 148 14.15 -18.29 4.68
CA GLY A 148 15.55 -18.70 4.86
C GLY A 148 16.35 -18.96 3.58
N ASP A 149 15.79 -18.73 2.39
CA ASP A 149 16.45 -19.03 1.13
C ASP A 149 17.48 -17.95 0.74
N GLU A 150 18.75 -18.30 0.70
CA GLU A 150 19.84 -17.36 0.41
C GLU A 150 19.80 -16.76 -0.99
N ARG A 151 19.08 -17.35 -1.94
CA ARG A 151 19.05 -16.88 -3.33
C ARG A 151 18.38 -15.51 -3.45
N TRP A 152 17.22 -15.30 -2.80
CA TRP A 152 16.60 -13.98 -2.78
C TRP A 152 17.39 -12.99 -1.91
N GLN A 153 17.97 -13.47 -0.81
CA GLN A 153 18.78 -12.62 0.08
C GLN A 153 19.99 -12.04 -0.66
N ARG A 154 20.66 -12.89 -1.47
CA ARG A 154 21.81 -12.49 -2.27
C ARG A 154 21.43 -11.45 -3.32
N VAL A 155 20.42 -11.71 -4.16
CA VAL A 155 20.04 -10.77 -5.21
C VAL A 155 19.57 -9.42 -4.65
N VAL A 156 18.86 -9.41 -3.51
CA VAL A 156 18.47 -8.17 -2.82
C VAL A 156 19.69 -7.41 -2.28
N SER A 157 20.63 -8.12 -1.68
CA SER A 157 21.87 -7.52 -1.17
C SER A 157 22.71 -6.91 -2.30
N ASP A 158 22.81 -7.61 -3.42
CA ASP A 158 23.52 -7.12 -4.62
C ASP A 158 22.87 -5.85 -5.18
N LEU A 159 21.55 -5.82 -5.34
CA LEU A 159 20.82 -4.64 -5.84
C LEU A 159 21.03 -3.41 -4.93
N LYS A 160 21.08 -3.63 -3.61
CA LYS A 160 21.39 -2.56 -2.65
C LYS A 160 22.84 -2.11 -2.76
N ALA A 161 23.80 -3.04 -2.86
CA ALA A 161 25.22 -2.74 -2.98
C ALA A 161 25.56 -1.99 -4.30
N GLU A 162 24.88 -2.34 -5.38
CA GLU A 162 24.98 -1.69 -6.69
C GLU A 162 24.30 -0.29 -6.72
N GLY A 163 23.55 0.08 -5.67
CA GLY A 163 22.86 1.37 -5.57
C GLY A 163 21.57 1.46 -6.41
N LEU A 164 21.11 0.35 -6.98
CA LEU A 164 19.89 0.31 -7.79
C LEU A 164 18.62 0.40 -6.93
N VAL A 165 18.71 -0.06 -5.67
CA VAL A 165 17.62 -0.08 -4.70
C VAL A 165 18.14 0.40 -3.35
N ARG A 166 17.41 1.31 -2.67
CA ARG A 166 17.81 1.80 -1.34
C ARG A 166 17.26 0.96 -0.21
N ALA A 167 16.01 0.51 -0.33
CA ALA A 167 15.33 -0.32 0.66
C ALA A 167 14.54 -1.44 -0.02
N PHE A 168 14.36 -2.55 0.70
CA PHE A 168 13.63 -3.70 0.18
C PHE A 168 12.44 -4.06 1.07
N GLY A 169 11.33 -4.48 0.46
CA GLY A 169 10.11 -4.83 1.14
C GLY A 169 9.41 -6.05 0.57
N ILE A 170 8.36 -6.47 1.26
CA ILE A 170 7.51 -7.61 0.87
C ILE A 170 6.04 -7.20 0.97
N SER A 171 5.28 -7.44 -0.11
CA SER A 171 3.82 -7.39 -0.09
C SER A 171 3.28 -8.71 0.43
N VAL A 172 2.72 -8.66 1.64
CA VAL A 172 2.28 -9.84 2.39
C VAL A 172 0.91 -10.30 1.89
N ASN A 173 0.66 -11.61 1.92
CA ASN A 173 -0.62 -12.19 1.54
C ASN A 173 -1.76 -11.62 2.37
N ARG A 174 -2.93 -11.44 1.75
CA ARG A 174 -4.08 -10.76 2.34
C ARG A 174 -4.52 -11.41 3.67
N TRP A 175 -4.73 -12.70 3.66
CA TRP A 175 -5.30 -13.43 4.81
C TRP A 175 -4.26 -14.10 5.70
N GLU A 176 -2.99 -13.89 5.43
CA GLU A 176 -1.87 -14.52 6.13
C GLU A 176 -0.82 -13.47 6.54
N PRO A 177 -1.19 -12.48 7.37
CA PRO A 177 -0.27 -11.40 7.72
C PRO A 177 1.01 -11.88 8.42
N ALA A 178 0.98 -13.05 9.06
CA ALA A 178 2.17 -13.66 9.67
C ALA A 178 3.09 -14.38 8.65
N ASN A 179 2.65 -14.58 7.39
CA ASN A 179 3.39 -15.25 6.34
C ASN A 179 4.52 -14.35 5.77
N VAL A 180 5.40 -13.85 6.65
CA VAL A 180 6.58 -13.04 6.32
C VAL A 180 7.60 -13.03 7.47
N LEU A 181 7.25 -13.61 8.62
CA LEU A 181 8.03 -13.46 9.85
C LEU A 181 9.46 -14.00 9.73
N ARG A 182 9.67 -15.13 9.03
CA ARG A 182 11.01 -15.69 8.79
C ARG A 182 11.85 -14.76 7.90
N ALA A 183 11.23 -14.12 6.92
CA ALA A 183 11.96 -13.15 6.10
C ALA A 183 12.40 -11.93 6.92
N LEU A 184 11.60 -11.48 7.91
CA LEU A 184 11.98 -10.36 8.78
C LEU A 184 13.23 -10.65 9.62
N GLU A 185 13.48 -11.92 9.98
CA GLU A 185 14.63 -12.33 10.77
C GLU A 185 15.95 -12.16 10.02
N THR A 186 15.94 -12.12 8.69
CA THR A 186 17.13 -11.94 7.86
C THR A 186 17.76 -10.55 7.98
N GLY A 187 17.02 -9.57 8.48
CA GLY A 187 17.45 -8.17 8.53
C GLY A 187 17.47 -7.44 7.18
N LEU A 188 17.14 -8.10 6.07
CA LEU A 188 17.13 -7.52 4.72
C LEU A 188 15.83 -6.79 4.38
N VAL A 189 14.72 -7.12 5.06
CA VAL A 189 13.41 -6.51 4.84
C VAL A 189 13.29 -5.22 5.65
N ASP A 190 13.14 -4.10 4.96
CA ASP A 190 13.03 -2.76 5.55
C ASP A 190 11.57 -2.31 5.69
N CYS A 191 10.68 -2.93 4.90
CA CYS A 191 9.26 -2.57 4.86
C CYS A 191 8.37 -3.78 4.58
N VAL A 192 7.19 -3.81 5.15
CA VAL A 192 6.11 -4.72 4.77
C VAL A 192 4.91 -3.93 4.26
N GLN A 193 4.24 -4.45 3.22
CA GLN A 193 2.98 -3.92 2.75
C GLN A 193 1.90 -4.96 3.02
N VAL A 194 0.88 -4.62 3.82
CA VAL A 194 -0.12 -5.56 4.31
C VAL A 194 -1.52 -4.96 4.24
N VAL A 195 -2.54 -5.79 4.03
CA VAL A 195 -3.93 -5.35 4.14
C VAL A 195 -4.24 -5.04 5.60
N TYR A 196 -4.68 -3.81 5.84
CA TYR A 196 -5.12 -3.39 7.17
C TYR A 196 -6.22 -2.32 7.05
N ASN A 197 -7.36 -2.58 7.64
CA ASN A 197 -8.53 -1.69 7.67
C ASN A 197 -9.48 -2.10 8.80
N ILE A 198 -10.64 -1.45 8.92
CA ILE A 198 -11.62 -1.71 9.99
C ILE A 198 -12.02 -3.20 10.09
N PHE A 199 -12.08 -3.91 8.97
CA PHE A 199 -12.44 -5.34 8.97
C PHE A 199 -11.21 -6.24 9.13
N GLU A 200 -10.13 -5.95 8.44
CA GLU A 200 -8.91 -6.75 8.40
C GLU A 200 -7.91 -6.28 9.46
N GLN A 201 -8.10 -6.69 10.72
CA GLN A 201 -7.27 -6.28 11.85
C GLN A 201 -6.23 -7.33 12.26
N ALA A 202 -6.16 -8.48 11.58
CA ALA A 202 -5.24 -9.58 11.89
C ALA A 202 -3.74 -9.19 11.95
N PRO A 203 -3.23 -8.20 11.20
CA PRO A 203 -1.84 -7.75 11.34
C PRO A 203 -1.46 -7.31 12.76
N GLU A 204 -2.40 -6.85 13.57
CA GLU A 204 -2.16 -6.41 14.95
C GLU A 204 -1.72 -7.56 15.88
N ASP A 205 -2.12 -8.80 15.57
CA ASP A 205 -1.90 -9.94 16.46
C ASP A 205 -0.41 -10.30 16.58
N VAL A 206 0.32 -10.32 15.45
CA VAL A 206 1.71 -10.78 15.41
C VAL A 206 2.60 -9.89 14.55
N LEU A 207 2.13 -9.48 13.34
CA LEU A 207 2.99 -8.78 12.37
C LEU A 207 3.40 -7.39 12.87
N PHE A 208 2.46 -6.60 13.36
CA PHE A 208 2.76 -5.24 13.82
C PHE A 208 3.72 -5.21 15.01
N PRO A 209 3.55 -6.03 16.05
CA PRO A 209 4.57 -6.17 17.11
C PRO A 209 5.95 -6.54 16.56
N ALA A 210 6.04 -7.52 15.64
CA ALA A 210 7.28 -7.94 15.03
C ALA A 210 7.95 -6.82 14.22
N CYS A 211 7.17 -6.01 13.51
CA CYS A 211 7.68 -4.85 12.76
C CYS A 211 8.19 -3.76 13.68
N GLN A 212 7.45 -3.44 14.75
CA GLN A 212 7.86 -2.41 15.72
C GLN A 212 9.17 -2.80 16.42
N GLU A 213 9.29 -4.05 16.87
CA GLU A 213 10.51 -4.57 17.52
C GLU A 213 11.74 -4.43 16.62
N ARG A 214 11.60 -4.68 15.31
CA ARG A 214 12.68 -4.66 14.33
C ARG A 214 12.87 -3.33 13.61
N GLY A 215 12.05 -2.34 13.93
CA GLY A 215 12.05 -1.04 13.23
C GLY A 215 11.75 -1.15 11.75
N ILE A 216 10.82 -2.03 11.36
CA ILE A 216 10.38 -2.25 9.97
C ILE A 216 9.20 -1.33 9.69
N ALA A 217 9.25 -0.62 8.55
CA ALA A 217 8.15 0.25 8.11
C ALA A 217 6.93 -0.58 7.68
N VAL A 218 5.73 -0.07 7.94
CA VAL A 218 4.47 -0.71 7.55
C VAL A 218 3.68 0.18 6.60
N ILE A 219 3.36 -0.35 5.43
CA ILE A 219 2.43 0.22 4.47
C ILE A 219 1.09 -0.51 4.61
N ALA A 220 0.06 0.19 5.09
CA ALA A 220 -1.30 -0.32 5.12
C ALA A 220 -1.96 -0.13 3.75
N ARG A 221 -2.23 -1.24 3.04
CA ARG A 221 -2.95 -1.24 1.76
C ARG A 221 -4.41 -1.62 1.92
N VAL A 222 -5.22 -1.39 0.90
CA VAL A 222 -6.67 -1.68 0.87
C VAL A 222 -7.43 -1.01 2.02
N PRO A 223 -7.19 0.30 2.28
CA PRO A 223 -7.79 0.99 3.42
C PRO A 223 -9.32 1.03 3.37
N PHE A 224 -9.90 0.92 2.18
CA PHE A 224 -11.35 0.98 1.97
C PHE A 224 -11.98 -0.40 1.70
N ASP A 225 -11.26 -1.49 1.98
CA ASP A 225 -11.77 -2.84 1.79
C ASP A 225 -12.43 -3.06 0.41
N GLU A 226 -11.64 -2.88 -0.65
CA GLU A 226 -12.05 -2.93 -2.08
C GLU A 226 -13.19 -1.94 -2.43
N GLY A 227 -13.43 -0.95 -1.60
CA GLY A 227 -14.45 0.07 -1.78
C GLY A 227 -15.65 -0.04 -0.85
N SER A 228 -15.77 -1.09 -0.04
CA SER A 228 -16.91 -1.28 0.87
C SER A 228 -16.99 -0.15 1.92
N LEU A 229 -15.85 0.31 2.41
CA LEU A 229 -15.74 1.40 3.39
C LEU A 229 -15.83 2.81 2.78
N THR A 230 -16.22 2.92 1.51
CA THR A 230 -16.48 4.22 0.87
C THR A 230 -17.92 4.71 1.02
N GLY A 231 -18.83 3.83 1.44
CA GLY A 231 -20.26 4.11 1.51
C GLY A 231 -20.96 4.18 0.14
N THR A 232 -20.30 3.69 -0.93
CA THR A 232 -20.85 3.75 -2.30
C THR A 232 -21.41 2.42 -2.80
N LEU A 233 -21.16 1.31 -2.09
CA LEU A 233 -21.70 0.01 -2.46
C LEU A 233 -23.18 -0.08 -2.15
N THR A 234 -23.94 -0.69 -3.07
CA THR A 234 -25.38 -0.94 -2.94
C THR A 234 -25.71 -2.39 -3.26
N ALA A 235 -26.84 -2.87 -2.76
CA ALA A 235 -27.34 -4.20 -3.09
C ALA A 235 -27.54 -4.34 -4.60
N GLY A 236 -27.11 -5.47 -5.17
CA GLY A 236 -27.21 -5.75 -6.59
C GLY A 236 -26.26 -4.95 -7.50
N MET A 237 -25.31 -4.21 -6.94
CA MET A 237 -24.30 -3.50 -7.72
C MET A 237 -23.46 -4.47 -8.55
N THR A 238 -23.17 -4.10 -9.78
CA THR A 238 -22.29 -4.84 -10.71
C THR A 238 -21.28 -3.88 -11.31
N TRP A 239 -20.22 -4.42 -11.85
CA TRP A 239 -19.13 -3.68 -12.50
C TRP A 239 -18.99 -4.14 -13.96
N PRO A 240 -18.32 -3.36 -14.82
CA PRO A 240 -18.02 -3.76 -16.18
C PRO A 240 -17.30 -5.12 -16.25
N GLU A 241 -17.47 -5.82 -17.37
CA GLU A 241 -16.77 -7.09 -17.61
C GLU A 241 -15.26 -6.93 -17.45
N GLY A 242 -14.60 -7.92 -16.82
CA GLY A 242 -13.16 -7.89 -16.54
C GLY A 242 -12.76 -7.07 -15.30
N ASP A 243 -13.69 -6.40 -14.64
CA ASP A 243 -13.39 -5.70 -13.38
C ASP A 243 -13.23 -6.72 -12.24
N PHE A 244 -12.11 -6.64 -11.53
CA PHE A 244 -11.78 -7.49 -10.38
C PHE A 244 -12.89 -7.51 -9.31
N ARG A 245 -13.62 -6.42 -9.14
CA ARG A 245 -14.70 -6.33 -8.16
C ARG A 245 -15.83 -7.31 -8.42
N ASN A 246 -16.06 -7.74 -9.66
CA ASN A 246 -17.02 -8.80 -9.97
C ASN A 246 -16.60 -10.16 -9.40
N LEU A 247 -15.29 -10.43 -9.31
CA LEU A 247 -14.76 -11.64 -8.69
C LEU A 247 -14.80 -11.53 -7.16
N TYR A 248 -14.50 -10.36 -6.64
CA TYR A 248 -14.44 -10.11 -5.21
C TYR A 248 -15.82 -10.02 -4.57
N PHE A 249 -16.73 -9.22 -5.14
CA PHE A 249 -18.10 -9.05 -4.66
C PHE A 249 -19.06 -9.98 -5.38
N THR A 250 -18.93 -11.30 -5.13
CA THR A 250 -20.01 -12.21 -5.49
C THR A 250 -21.32 -11.75 -4.79
N PRO A 251 -22.51 -12.13 -5.30
CA PRO A 251 -23.78 -11.73 -4.67
C PRO A 251 -23.84 -12.03 -3.17
N GLU A 252 -23.22 -13.12 -2.75
CA GLU A 252 -23.13 -13.54 -1.35
C GLU A 252 -22.20 -12.65 -0.54
N ASN A 253 -20.97 -12.44 -1.04
CA ASN A 253 -19.98 -11.59 -0.38
C ASN A 253 -20.44 -10.13 -0.32
N LEU A 254 -21.09 -9.62 -1.38
CA LEU A 254 -21.64 -8.27 -1.39
C LEU A 254 -22.71 -8.10 -0.31
N ARG A 255 -23.64 -9.06 -0.19
CA ARG A 255 -24.69 -9.03 0.85
C ARG A 255 -24.09 -9.04 2.25
N GLU A 256 -23.14 -9.94 2.52
CA GLU A 256 -22.48 -10.03 3.83
C GLU A 256 -21.68 -8.76 4.14
N THR A 257 -20.95 -8.24 3.14
CA THR A 257 -20.19 -6.99 3.27
C THR A 257 -21.12 -5.81 3.64
N LEU A 258 -22.23 -5.65 2.93
CA LEU A 258 -23.20 -4.58 3.22
C LEU A 258 -23.78 -4.69 4.62
N ALA A 259 -24.14 -5.90 5.08
CA ALA A 259 -24.63 -6.12 6.43
C ALA A 259 -23.59 -5.75 7.52
N ARG A 260 -22.30 -5.82 7.21
CA ARG A 260 -21.22 -5.41 8.13
C ARG A 260 -20.88 -3.91 8.03
N VAL A 261 -21.09 -3.29 6.87
CA VAL A 261 -20.88 -1.86 6.67
C VAL A 261 -22.00 -1.03 7.32
N GLU A 262 -23.25 -1.51 7.27
CA GLU A 262 -24.41 -0.78 7.79
C GLU A 262 -24.24 -0.32 9.25
N PRO A 263 -23.82 -1.16 10.21
CA PRO A 263 -23.61 -0.75 11.60
C PRO A 263 -22.51 0.29 11.79
N LEU A 264 -21.55 0.40 10.86
CA LEU A 264 -20.48 1.40 10.92
C LEU A 264 -21.02 2.83 10.82
N GLY A 265 -22.21 3.02 10.23
CA GLY A 265 -22.87 4.32 10.18
C GLY A 265 -23.06 4.96 11.56
N ALA A 266 -23.35 4.14 12.58
CA ALA A 266 -23.49 4.59 13.97
C ALA A 266 -22.16 4.96 14.63
N CYS A 267 -21.02 4.53 14.08
CA CYS A 267 -19.69 4.84 14.57
C CYS A 267 -19.11 6.12 13.96
N VAL A 268 -19.74 6.69 12.91
CA VAL A 268 -19.23 7.87 12.22
C VAL A 268 -19.52 9.12 13.04
N PRO A 269 -18.48 9.86 13.52
CA PRO A 269 -18.68 11.09 14.27
C PRO A 269 -19.36 12.19 13.42
N PRO A 270 -20.09 13.13 14.04
CA PRO A 270 -20.65 14.26 13.33
C PRO A 270 -19.59 15.05 12.53
N GLY A 271 -19.89 15.34 11.26
CA GLY A 271 -18.99 16.08 10.37
C GLY A 271 -17.87 15.25 9.73
N MET A 272 -17.87 13.93 9.94
CA MET A 272 -16.97 12.97 9.30
C MET A 272 -17.75 12.10 8.30
N ASP A 273 -17.09 11.53 7.31
CA ASP A 273 -17.66 10.49 6.45
C ASP A 273 -16.98 9.13 6.70
N LEU A 274 -17.57 8.06 6.19
CA LEU A 274 -17.07 6.70 6.38
C LEU A 274 -15.64 6.50 5.83
N PRO A 275 -15.26 7.03 4.66
CA PRO A 275 -13.87 6.97 4.20
C PRO A 275 -12.87 7.68 5.12
N GLU A 276 -13.23 8.83 5.67
CA GLU A 276 -12.37 9.53 6.64
C GLU A 276 -12.22 8.70 7.93
N LEU A 277 -13.33 8.13 8.42
CA LEU A 277 -13.30 7.22 9.57
C LEU A 277 -12.37 6.03 9.33
N ALA A 278 -12.45 5.40 8.15
CA ALA A 278 -11.62 4.26 7.79
C ALA A 278 -10.11 4.61 7.75
N LEU A 279 -9.76 5.77 7.19
CA LEU A 279 -8.37 6.23 7.18
C LEU A 279 -7.87 6.56 8.58
N ARG A 280 -8.66 7.27 9.40
CA ARG A 280 -8.27 7.61 10.78
C ARG A 280 -8.10 6.37 11.64
N PHE A 281 -8.95 5.35 11.49
CA PHE A 281 -8.77 4.06 12.18
C PHE A 281 -7.38 3.46 11.91
N ILE A 282 -6.94 3.45 10.65
CA ILE A 282 -5.63 2.94 10.27
C ILE A 282 -4.50 3.79 10.86
N LEU A 283 -4.66 5.11 10.82
CA LEU A 283 -3.67 6.06 11.31
C LEU A 283 -3.54 6.09 12.85
N GLU A 284 -4.53 5.63 13.59
CA GLU A 284 -4.43 5.46 15.05
C GLU A 284 -3.41 4.39 15.44
N HIS A 285 -3.13 3.41 14.57
CA HIS A 285 -2.20 2.34 14.92
C HIS A 285 -0.74 2.80 14.79
N PRO A 286 0.08 2.74 15.88
CA PRO A 286 1.43 3.29 15.90
C PRO A 286 2.42 2.52 15.01
N ALA A 287 2.16 1.26 14.66
CA ALA A 287 2.99 0.48 13.75
C ALA A 287 2.86 0.94 12.29
N VAL A 288 1.73 1.55 11.90
CA VAL A 288 1.50 1.97 10.52
C VAL A 288 2.32 3.21 10.21
N THR A 289 3.17 3.11 9.20
CA THR A 289 3.97 4.25 8.71
C THR A 289 3.17 5.09 7.73
N THR A 290 2.50 4.45 6.77
CA THR A 290 1.67 5.11 5.77
C THR A 290 0.53 4.20 5.33
N THR A 291 -0.59 4.79 4.93
CA THR A 291 -1.65 4.08 4.21
C THR A 291 -1.79 4.62 2.79
N ILE A 292 -2.13 3.75 1.84
CA ILE A 292 -2.08 4.05 0.40
C ILE A 292 -3.45 3.91 -0.27
N PRO A 293 -4.43 4.81 0.02
CA PRO A 293 -5.70 4.82 -0.67
C PRO A 293 -5.54 5.11 -2.16
N GLY A 294 -6.40 4.52 -2.99
CA GLY A 294 -6.51 4.92 -4.39
C GLY A 294 -7.16 6.30 -4.52
N MET A 295 -6.51 7.22 -5.23
CA MET A 295 -6.89 8.65 -5.26
C MET A 295 -6.86 9.25 -6.68
N ARG A 296 -7.22 8.51 -7.72
CA ARG A 296 -7.14 8.96 -9.12
C ARG A 296 -7.95 10.23 -9.46
N ARG A 297 -8.87 10.67 -8.60
CA ARG A 297 -9.67 11.89 -8.79
C ARG A 297 -9.28 12.94 -7.78
N THR A 298 -9.09 14.19 -8.22
CA THR A 298 -8.67 15.31 -7.35
C THR A 298 -9.52 15.44 -6.09
N ARG A 299 -10.86 15.30 -6.21
CA ARG A 299 -11.77 15.33 -5.04
C ARG A 299 -11.46 14.25 -4.00
N ASN A 300 -11.02 13.07 -4.45
CA ASN A 300 -10.66 11.98 -3.54
C ASN A 300 -9.30 12.23 -2.89
N VAL A 301 -8.36 12.84 -3.62
CA VAL A 301 -7.08 13.29 -3.06
C VAL A 301 -7.33 14.27 -1.92
N GLU A 302 -8.11 15.32 -2.17
CA GLU A 302 -8.41 16.36 -1.18
C GLU A 302 -9.13 15.80 0.05
N ARG A 303 -10.09 14.89 -0.17
CA ARG A 303 -10.81 14.23 0.93
C ARG A 303 -9.88 13.37 1.77
N ASN A 304 -9.12 12.47 1.13
CA ASN A 304 -8.28 11.51 1.85
C ASN A 304 -7.13 12.20 2.59
N MET A 305 -6.47 13.19 1.97
CA MET A 305 -5.38 13.94 2.61
C MET A 305 -5.83 14.69 3.88
N ARG A 306 -7.10 15.11 3.97
CA ARG A 306 -7.64 15.76 5.18
C ARG A 306 -7.66 14.84 6.40
N ALA A 307 -7.71 13.52 6.22
CA ALA A 307 -7.67 12.58 7.35
C ALA A 307 -6.33 12.65 8.13
N SER A 308 -5.29 13.24 7.55
CA SER A 308 -3.96 13.41 8.13
C SER A 308 -3.78 14.73 8.91
N ASP A 309 -4.83 15.33 9.42
CA ASP A 309 -4.77 16.59 10.18
C ASP A 309 -4.31 16.44 11.64
N GLY A 310 -4.09 15.19 12.07
CA GLY A 310 -3.62 14.82 13.40
C GLY A 310 -4.70 14.87 14.50
N ARG A 311 -5.98 15.00 14.14
CA ARG A 311 -7.08 14.83 15.08
C ARG A 311 -7.32 13.33 15.32
N PRO A 312 -7.21 12.84 16.58
CA PRO A 312 -7.48 11.44 16.88
C PRO A 312 -8.98 11.15 16.78
N LEU A 313 -9.31 9.88 16.61
CA LEU A 313 -10.68 9.41 16.83
C LEU A 313 -11.04 9.49 18.32
N PRO A 314 -12.30 9.78 18.67
CA PRO A 314 -12.76 9.60 20.04
C PRO A 314 -12.49 8.17 20.52
N PRO A 315 -11.97 7.97 21.75
CA PRO A 315 -11.58 6.63 22.23
C PRO A 315 -12.71 5.59 22.20
N GLU A 316 -13.95 6.02 22.40
CA GLU A 316 -15.13 5.16 22.32
C GLU A 316 -15.40 4.71 20.89
N VAL A 317 -15.20 5.59 19.90
CA VAL A 317 -15.33 5.26 18.47
C VAL A 317 -14.26 4.25 18.07
N HIS A 318 -13.00 4.52 18.40
CA HIS A 318 -11.89 3.60 18.11
C HIS A 318 -12.14 2.21 18.73
N ARG A 319 -12.61 2.17 19.99
CA ARG A 319 -12.95 0.89 20.67
C ARG A 319 -14.11 0.17 19.99
N SER A 320 -15.13 0.88 19.56
CA SER A 320 -16.25 0.31 18.80
C SER A 320 -15.77 -0.32 17.50
N LEU A 321 -14.92 0.39 16.75
CA LEU A 321 -14.39 -0.09 15.46
C LEU A 321 -13.58 -1.39 15.60
N ARG A 322 -12.89 -1.60 16.70
CA ARG A 322 -12.19 -2.87 16.98
C ARG A 322 -13.13 -4.06 17.02
N GLY A 323 -14.37 -3.87 17.46
CA GLY A 323 -15.41 -4.90 17.48
C GLY A 323 -15.92 -5.31 16.09
N HIS A 324 -15.61 -4.54 15.05
CA HIS A 324 -15.99 -4.86 13.66
C HIS A 324 -14.97 -5.75 12.92
N ARG A 325 -13.95 -6.25 13.61
CA ARG A 325 -13.00 -7.22 13.03
C ARG A 325 -13.75 -8.38 12.38
N TRP A 326 -13.38 -8.66 11.14
CA TRP A 326 -13.97 -9.74 10.36
C TRP A 326 -12.87 -10.66 9.84
N ASN A 327 -12.75 -11.83 10.45
CA ASN A 327 -11.83 -12.86 9.97
C ASN A 327 -12.44 -13.52 8.75
N ARG A 328 -12.18 -12.94 7.58
CA ARG A 328 -12.59 -13.55 6.32
C ARG A 328 -11.82 -14.85 6.11
N THR A 329 -12.52 -15.91 5.78
CA THR A 329 -11.90 -17.07 5.13
C THR A 329 -11.60 -16.68 3.69
N ALA A 330 -10.47 -17.16 3.16
CA ALA A 330 -10.07 -16.89 1.78
C ALA A 330 -11.26 -17.14 0.84
N LEU A 331 -11.89 -16.05 0.40
CA LEU A 331 -12.74 -16.11 -0.78
C LEU A 331 -11.78 -16.33 -1.92
N ILE A 332 -11.91 -17.49 -2.56
CA ILE A 332 -11.06 -17.94 -3.65
C ILE A 332 -11.14 -16.89 -4.75
N VAL A 333 -10.07 -16.14 -4.92
CA VAL A 333 -9.82 -15.30 -6.09
C VAL A 333 -8.48 -15.72 -6.69
#